data_c5af7a736db0ba6e4089f86d7a7ffaba
#
_entry.id   c5af7a736db0ba6e4089f86d7a7ffaba
#
_cell.length_a   1.000
_cell.length_b   1.000
_cell.length_c   1.000
_cell.angle_alpha   90.00
_cell.angle_beta   90.00
_cell.angle_gamma   90.00
#
_symmetry.space_group_name_H-M   'P 1'
#
loop_
_entity.id
_entity.type
_entity.pdbx_description
1 polymer ?
#
loop_
_entity_poly.entity_id
_entity_poly.type
_entity_poly.pdbx_seq_one_letter_code
_entity_poly.pdbx_strand_id
1 'polypeptide(L)' 'MADYELLELLLFLAKPRGDVKPLAKNLIARFGSFADVINAEADELMCVSGMGANSVAALKTAHAAALQ' A
#
# COMPACT_ATOMS: atom_id res chain seq x y z
N MET A 1 -2.40 -15.98 -2.10
CA MET A 1 -2.90 -14.67 -2.54
C MET A 1 -1.78 -13.91 -3.23
N ALA A 2 -2.06 -13.34 -4.39
CA ALA A 2 -1.04 -12.57 -5.10
C ALA A 2 -0.72 -11.28 -4.33
N ASP A 3 0.53 -10.81 -4.45
CA ASP A 3 0.99 -9.61 -3.74
C ASP A 3 0.10 -8.40 -3.98
N TYR A 4 -0.26 -8.16 -5.24
CA TYR A 4 -1.07 -6.97 -5.53
C TYR A 4 -2.51 -7.11 -5.03
N GLU A 5 -3.02 -8.33 -4.90
CA GLU A 5 -4.35 -8.53 -4.33
C GLU A 5 -4.38 -8.20 -2.85
N LEU A 6 -3.34 -8.59 -2.13
CA LEU A 6 -3.22 -8.26 -0.71
C LEU A 6 -3.08 -6.74 -0.54
N LEU A 7 -2.29 -6.11 -1.40
CA LEU A 7 -2.13 -4.67 -1.37
C LEU A 7 -3.44 -3.96 -1.69
N GLU A 8 -4.19 -4.46 -2.68
CA GLU A 8 -5.51 -3.90 -3.00
C GLU A 8 -6.45 -3.96 -1.80
N LEU A 9 -6.45 -5.08 -1.09
CA LEU A 9 -7.31 -5.25 0.09
C LEU A 9 -6.96 -4.22 1.16
N LEU A 10 -5.68 -4.04 1.45
CA LEU A 10 -5.25 -3.07 2.45
C LEU A 10 -5.63 -1.65 2.05
N LEU A 11 -5.43 -1.30 0.79
CA LEU A 11 -5.77 0.02 0.28
C LEU A 11 -7.28 0.24 0.29
N PHE A 12 -8.05 -0.79 -0.03
CA PHE A 12 -9.51 -0.71 -0.01
C PHE A 12 -10.04 -0.44 1.40
N LEU A 13 -9.44 -1.06 2.40
CA LEU A 13 -9.83 -0.84 3.79
C LEU A 13 -9.60 0.60 4.23
N ALA A 14 -8.54 1.22 3.72
CA ALA A 14 -8.22 2.62 4.03
C ALA A 14 -8.98 3.60 3.15
N LYS A 15 -9.35 3.19 1.94
CA LYS A 15 -9.98 4.06 0.95
C LYS A 15 -11.05 3.26 0.20
N PRO A 16 -12.23 3.05 0.84
CA PRO A 16 -13.25 2.17 0.24
C PRO A 16 -13.93 2.75 -0.99
N ARG A 17 -13.71 4.03 -1.29
CA ARG A 17 -14.24 4.65 -2.49
C ARG A 17 -13.17 4.71 -3.56
N GLY A 18 -13.57 4.52 -4.80
CA GLY A 18 -12.66 4.57 -5.92
C GLY A 18 -12.00 3.24 -6.21
N ASP A 19 -11.21 3.22 -7.26
CA ASP A 19 -10.56 2.02 -7.73
C ASP A 19 -9.12 1.98 -7.23
N VAL A 20 -8.83 1.00 -6.38
CA VAL A 20 -7.49 0.84 -5.79
C VAL A 20 -6.56 -0.01 -6.66
N LYS A 21 -7.07 -0.63 -7.74
CA LYS A 21 -6.24 -1.46 -8.60
C LYS A 21 -5.11 -0.71 -9.28
N PRO A 22 -5.37 0.44 -9.92
CA PRO A 22 -4.27 1.19 -10.53
C PRO A 22 -3.24 1.64 -9.50
N LEU A 23 -3.69 2.01 -8.31
CA LEU A 23 -2.79 2.45 -7.26
C LEU A 23 -1.90 1.30 -6.79
N ALA A 24 -2.48 0.11 -6.59
CA ALA A 24 -1.70 -1.06 -6.18
C ALA A 24 -0.65 -1.41 -7.22
N LYS A 25 -1.03 -1.39 -8.50
CA LYS A 25 -0.09 -1.68 -9.59
C LYS A 25 1.04 -0.67 -9.64
N ASN A 26 0.73 0.61 -9.46
CA ASN A 26 1.74 1.66 -9.45
C ASN A 26 2.72 1.50 -8.30
N LEU A 27 2.22 1.15 -7.13
CA LEU A 27 3.07 0.93 -5.96
C LEU A 27 4.03 -0.23 -6.18
N ILE A 28 3.53 -1.35 -6.69
CA ILE A 28 4.38 -2.51 -6.94
C ILE A 28 5.38 -2.21 -8.06
N ALA A 29 4.96 -1.51 -9.10
CA ALA A 29 5.87 -1.13 -10.18
C ALA A 29 6.97 -0.20 -9.69
N ARG A 30 6.65 0.71 -8.75
CA ARG A 30 7.62 1.67 -8.24
C ARG A 30 8.59 1.05 -7.23
N PHE A 31 8.10 0.21 -6.33
CA PHE A 31 8.90 -0.32 -5.23
C PHE A 31 9.39 -1.75 -5.45
N GLY A 32 8.71 -2.52 -6.28
CA GLY A 32 9.15 -3.84 -6.68
C GLY A 32 8.23 -4.98 -6.28
N SER A 33 7.81 -5.03 -5.02
CA SER A 33 6.94 -6.09 -4.52
C SER A 33 6.10 -5.57 -3.37
N PHE A 34 5.16 -6.39 -2.90
CA PHE A 34 4.37 -6.04 -1.73
C PHE A 34 5.27 -5.77 -0.51
N ALA A 35 6.26 -6.63 -0.29
CA ALA A 35 7.18 -6.44 0.83
C ALA A 35 7.93 -5.11 0.71
N ASP A 36 8.36 -4.76 -0.50
CA ASP A 36 9.06 -3.50 -0.73
C ASP A 36 8.14 -2.30 -0.49
N VAL A 37 6.85 -2.44 -0.84
CA VAL A 37 5.88 -1.37 -0.61
C VAL A 37 5.69 -1.13 0.89
N ILE A 38 5.48 -2.20 1.67
CA ILE A 38 5.21 -2.01 3.10
C ILE A 38 6.46 -1.62 3.88
N ASN A 39 7.64 -1.87 3.33
CA ASN A 39 8.91 -1.46 3.95
C ASN A 39 9.34 -0.05 3.53
N ALA A 40 8.70 0.55 2.54
CA ALA A 40 9.07 1.88 2.06
C ALA A 40 8.81 2.93 3.13
N GLU A 41 9.59 4.00 3.08
CA GLU A 41 9.39 5.12 4.01
C GLU A 41 8.05 5.78 3.76
N ALA A 42 7.43 6.28 4.83
CA ALA A 42 6.13 6.95 4.72
C ALA A 42 6.19 8.12 3.74
N ASP A 43 7.27 8.88 3.76
CA ASP A 43 7.44 10.03 2.86
C ASP A 43 7.47 9.59 1.40
N GLU A 44 8.12 8.46 1.11
CA GLU A 44 8.15 7.94 -0.26
C GLU A 44 6.78 7.47 -0.70
N LEU A 45 6.04 6.82 0.19
CA LEU A 45 4.68 6.39 -0.12
C LEU A 45 3.75 7.58 -0.39
N MET A 46 3.90 8.65 0.39
CA MET A 46 3.08 9.85 0.19
C MET A 46 3.35 10.54 -1.14
N CYS A 47 4.51 10.31 -1.75
CA CYS A 47 4.83 10.87 -3.06
C CYS A 47 4.08 10.19 -4.20
N VAL A 48 3.48 9.04 -3.95
CA VAL A 48 2.73 8.32 -5.00
C VAL A 48 1.34 8.93 -5.14
N SER A 49 0.97 9.25 -6.37
CA SER A 49 -0.36 9.81 -6.65
C SER A 49 -1.44 8.83 -6.20
N GLY A 50 -2.41 9.34 -5.46
CA GLY A 50 -3.51 8.53 -4.93
C GLY A 50 -3.29 8.04 -3.51
N MET A 51 -2.07 8.17 -2.98
CA MET A 51 -1.79 7.81 -1.58
C MET A 51 -2.13 8.99 -0.67
N GLY A 52 -2.76 8.67 0.45
CA GLY A 52 -3.04 9.65 1.48
C GLY A 52 -2.62 9.11 2.83
N ALA A 53 -2.77 9.90 3.87
CA ALA A 53 -2.35 9.53 5.22
C ALA A 53 -2.99 8.22 5.68
N ASN A 54 -4.28 8.01 5.38
CA ASN A 54 -4.98 6.79 5.76
C ASN A 54 -4.40 5.55 5.07
N SER A 55 -4.07 5.68 3.78
CA SER A 55 -3.48 4.57 3.03
C SER A 55 -2.09 4.22 3.56
N VAL A 56 -1.27 5.23 3.84
CA VAL A 56 0.05 5.01 4.42
C VAL A 56 -0.08 4.35 5.79
N ALA A 57 -1.01 4.82 6.61
CA ALA A 57 -1.23 4.25 7.94
C ALA A 57 -1.65 2.78 7.84
N ALA A 58 -2.49 2.42 6.88
CA ALA A 58 -2.91 1.04 6.68
C ALA A 58 -1.73 0.13 6.34
N LEU A 59 -0.85 0.59 5.45
CA LEU A 59 0.33 -0.18 5.07
C LEU A 59 1.31 -0.31 6.24
N LYS A 60 1.50 0.75 7.01
CA LYS A 60 2.41 0.70 8.17
C LYS A 60 1.85 -0.16 9.28
N THR A 61 0.53 -0.18 9.46
CA THR A 61 -0.11 -1.06 10.43
C THR A 61 0.10 -2.52 10.05
N ALA A 62 -0.06 -2.85 8.77
CA ALA A 62 0.17 -4.20 8.28
C ALA A 62 1.63 -4.62 8.49
N HIS A 63 2.58 -3.71 8.25
CA HIS A 63 3.99 -3.97 8.45
C HIS A 63 4.30 -4.25 9.92
N ALA A 64 3.77 -3.42 10.81
CA ALA A 64 3.97 -3.60 12.23
C ALA A 64 3.39 -4.93 12.73
N ALA A 65 2.20 -5.30 12.24
CA ALA A 65 1.58 -6.56 12.61
C ALA A 65 2.41 -7.76 12.14
N ALA A 66 3.03 -7.66 10.98
CA ALA A 66 3.84 -8.74 10.43
C ALA A 66 5.15 -8.95 11.20
N LEU A 67 5.60 -7.96 11.96
CA LEU A 67 6.83 -8.04 12.72
C LEU A 67 6.66 -8.68 14.12
N GLN A 68 5.44 -8.95 14.51
CA GLN A 68 5.17 -9.54 15.82
C GLN A 68 5.27 -11.06 15.81
#